data_dc193e94bd1f8e9ef276b5a5917ab2b4
#
_entry.id   dc193e94bd1f8e9ef276b5a5917ab2b4
#
_cell.length_a   1.000
_cell.length_b   1.000
_cell.length_c   1.000
_cell.angle_alpha   90.00
_cell.angle_beta   90.00
_cell.angle_gamma   90.00
#
_symmetry.space_group_name_H-M   'P 1'
#
loop_
_entity.id
_entity.type
_entity.pdbx_description
1 polymer ?
#
loop_
_entity_poly.entity_id
_entity_poly.type
_entity_poly.pdbx_seq_one_letter_code
_entity_poly.pdbx_strand_id
1 'polypeptide(L)' 'MTIKHLNQPQLADRWDISEATLERWRTEGIGPVFLKLQGRVLYRVEDVEAFETDSLRKSTSERLNAAGAP' A
#
# COMPACT_ATOMS: atom_id res chain seq x y z
N MET A 1 3.46 -5.91 -22.62
CA MET A 1 2.77 -5.13 -21.60
C MET A 1 3.71 -4.72 -20.50
N THR A 2 3.69 -3.47 -20.19
CA THR A 2 4.62 -2.93 -19.21
C THR A 2 4.01 -2.91 -17.82
N ILE A 3 4.74 -3.43 -16.85
CA ILE A 3 4.33 -3.36 -15.47
C ILE A 3 4.78 -2.02 -14.94
N LYS A 4 3.85 -1.28 -14.40
CA LYS A 4 4.16 0.02 -13.84
C LYS A 4 4.61 -0.11 -12.41
N HIS A 5 5.45 0.81 -12.02
CA HIS A 5 6.00 0.82 -10.67
C HIS A 5 5.79 2.19 -10.06
N LEU A 6 5.66 2.21 -8.76
CA LEU A 6 5.60 3.44 -7.99
C LEU A 6 6.79 3.46 -7.06
N ASN A 7 7.40 4.61 -6.89
CA ASN A 7 8.42 4.72 -5.87
C ASN A 7 7.73 5.04 -4.54
N GLN A 8 8.52 5.11 -3.48
CA GLN A 8 7.96 5.32 -2.15
C GLN A 8 7.17 6.64 -2.04
N PRO A 9 7.71 7.77 -2.51
CA PRO A 9 6.94 9.01 -2.43
C PRO A 9 5.63 8.93 -3.21
N GLN A 10 5.66 8.28 -4.36
CA GLN A 10 4.45 8.18 -5.17
C GLN A 10 3.39 7.34 -4.48
N LEU A 11 3.79 6.24 -3.85
CA LEU A 11 2.84 5.42 -3.14
C LEU A 11 2.31 6.14 -1.91
N ALA A 12 3.18 6.84 -1.21
CA ALA A 12 2.74 7.61 -0.05
C ALA A 12 1.71 8.65 -0.45
N ASP A 13 1.93 9.29 -1.59
CA ASP A 13 1.00 10.28 -2.10
C ASP A 13 -0.32 9.63 -2.49
N ARG A 14 -0.25 8.46 -3.12
CA ARG A 14 -1.45 7.75 -3.55
C ARG A 14 -2.36 7.44 -2.37
N TRP A 15 -1.76 7.08 -1.24
CA TRP A 15 -2.52 6.68 -0.05
C TRP A 15 -2.61 7.78 0.98
N ASP A 16 -2.04 8.95 0.69
CA ASP A 16 -2.08 10.09 1.59
C ASP A 16 -1.51 9.74 2.96
N ILE A 17 -0.37 9.10 2.95
CA ILE A 17 0.35 8.75 4.17
C ILE A 17 1.78 9.21 4.02
N SER A 18 2.53 9.18 5.12
CA SER A 18 3.92 9.62 5.07
C SER A 18 4.80 8.49 4.58
N GLU A 19 5.96 8.87 4.04
CA GLU A 19 6.94 7.87 3.63
C GLU A 19 7.45 7.09 4.83
N ALA A 20 7.53 7.73 5.99
CA ALA A 20 7.98 7.05 7.19
C ALA A 20 7.04 5.89 7.54
N THR A 21 5.75 6.06 7.28
CA THR A 21 4.79 5.00 7.51
C THR A 21 5.11 3.79 6.64
N LEU A 22 5.43 4.04 5.37
CA LEU A 22 5.77 2.93 4.48
C LEU A 22 7.06 2.25 4.91
N GLU A 23 8.03 3.02 5.36
CA GLU A 23 9.28 2.44 5.84
C GLU A 23 9.05 1.56 7.06
N ARG A 24 8.21 2.02 7.96
CA ARG A 24 7.90 1.25 9.15
C ARG A 24 7.18 -0.04 8.77
N TRP A 25 6.26 0.04 7.82
CA TRP A 25 5.55 -1.16 7.36
C TRP A 25 6.51 -2.19 6.80
N ARG A 26 7.50 -1.74 6.02
CA ARG A 26 8.47 -2.68 5.47
C ARG A 26 9.27 -3.34 6.57
N THR A 27 9.64 -2.57 7.58
CA THR A 27 10.38 -3.10 8.71
C THR A 27 9.55 -4.11 9.49
N GLU A 28 8.27 -3.84 9.62
CA GLU A 28 7.37 -4.70 10.39
C GLU A 28 6.83 -5.87 9.57
N GLY A 29 7.11 -5.88 8.28
CA GLY A 29 6.65 -6.97 7.44
C GLY A 29 5.19 -6.87 7.05
N ILE A 30 4.64 -5.67 7.08
CA ILE A 30 3.27 -5.46 6.65
C ILE A 30 3.27 -4.53 5.45
N GLY A 31 2.12 -4.32 4.86
CA GLY A 31 2.04 -3.48 3.69
C GLY A 31 2.16 -4.31 2.42
N PRO A 32 2.19 -3.66 1.27
CA PRO A 32 2.24 -4.38 0.00
C PRO A 32 3.62 -4.94 -0.29
N VAL A 33 3.65 -5.90 -1.18
CA VAL A 33 4.90 -6.47 -1.68
C VAL A 33 5.69 -5.36 -2.36
N PHE A 34 7.00 -5.39 -2.19
CA PHE A 34 7.84 -4.38 -2.79
C PHE A 34 9.07 -5.01 -3.41
N LEU A 35 9.70 -4.25 -4.32
CA LEU A 35 10.95 -4.63 -4.94
C LEU A 35 12.05 -3.76 -4.41
N LYS A 36 13.23 -4.33 -4.22
CA LYS A 36 14.38 -3.54 -3.85
C LYS A 36 15.42 -3.72 -4.93
N LEU A 37 15.60 -2.68 -5.74
CA LEU A 37 16.53 -2.71 -6.85
C LEU A 37 17.61 -1.68 -6.63
N GLN A 38 18.83 -2.16 -6.44
CA GLN A 38 20.00 -1.27 -6.30
C GLN A 38 19.74 -0.16 -5.29
N GLY A 39 19.24 -0.56 -4.12
CA GLY A 39 19.00 0.41 -3.06
C GLY A 39 17.72 1.22 -3.20
N ARG A 40 16.98 0.99 -4.25
CA ARG A 40 15.71 1.70 -4.47
C ARG A 40 14.54 0.78 -4.17
N VAL A 41 13.54 1.33 -3.52
CA VAL A 41 12.32 0.57 -3.22
C VAL A 41 11.26 0.97 -4.23
N LEU A 42 10.69 -0.04 -4.87
CA LEU A 42 9.64 0.17 -5.85
C LEU A 42 8.47 -0.74 -5.53
N TYR A 43 7.28 -0.29 -5.83
CA TYR A 43 6.06 -1.07 -5.64
C TYR A 43 5.40 -1.25 -6.98
N ARG A 44 5.12 -2.49 -7.36
CA ARG A 44 4.41 -2.72 -8.62
C ARG A 44 2.96 -2.32 -8.43
N VAL A 45 2.41 -1.63 -9.42
CA VAL A 45 1.04 -1.15 -9.32
C VAL A 45 0.08 -2.31 -9.07
N GLU A 46 0.29 -3.44 -9.73
CA GLU A 46 -0.60 -4.57 -9.54
C GLU A 46 -0.57 -5.11 -8.10
N ASP A 47 0.60 -5.06 -7.47
CA ASP A 47 0.71 -5.46 -6.07
C ASP A 47 0.04 -4.46 -5.15
N VAL A 48 0.16 -3.18 -5.49
CA VAL A 48 -0.49 -2.13 -4.73
C VAL A 48 -2.01 -2.29 -4.82
N GLU A 49 -2.50 -2.56 -6.02
CA GLU A 49 -3.93 -2.74 -6.20
C GLU A 49 -4.44 -3.98 -5.47
N ALA A 50 -3.65 -5.04 -5.48
CA ALA A 50 -4.03 -6.24 -4.76
C ALA A 50 -4.11 -5.99 -3.27
N PHE A 51 -3.15 -5.23 -2.75
CA PHE A 51 -3.15 -4.89 -1.34
C PHE A 51 -4.36 -4.01 -1.00
N GLU A 52 -4.67 -3.07 -1.87
CA GLU A 52 -5.83 -2.21 -1.65
C GLU A 52 -7.11 -3.02 -1.61
N THR A 53 -7.23 -3.95 -2.54
CA THR A 53 -8.41 -4.79 -2.61
C THR A 53 -8.56 -5.64 -1.35
N ASP A 54 -7.46 -6.22 -0.91
CA ASP A 54 -7.48 -7.04 0.28
C ASP A 54 -7.82 -6.22 1.52
N SER A 55 -7.23 -5.05 1.62
CA SER A 55 -7.51 -4.16 2.75
C SER A 55 -8.94 -3.68 2.74
N LEU A 56 -9.44 -3.40 1.56
CA LEU A 56 -10.82 -2.95 1.43
C LEU A 56 -11.78 -4.02 1.91
N ARG A 57 -11.50 -5.26 1.55
CA ARG A 57 -12.35 -6.35 2.00
C ARG A 57 -12.34 -6.51 3.50
N LYS A 58 -11.18 -6.40 4.10
CA LYS A 58 -11.05 -6.50 5.55
C LYS A 58 -11.72 -5.34 6.24
N SER A 59 -11.56 -4.17 5.68
CA SER A 59 -12.07 -2.95 6.29
C SER A 59 -13.56 -2.81 6.14
N THR A 60 -14.11 -3.43 5.14
CA THR A 60 -15.52 -3.24 4.84
C THR A 60 -16.41 -3.56 6.03
N SER A 61 -16.16 -4.68 6.68
CA SER A 61 -16.92 -5.05 7.85
C SER A 61 -16.81 -4.01 8.94
N GLU A 62 -15.60 -3.63 9.23
CA GLU A 62 -15.36 -2.68 10.29
C GLU A 62 -15.94 -1.33 9.95
N ARG A 63 -15.78 -0.95 8.71
CA ARG A 63 -16.26 0.34 8.30
C ARG A 63 -17.76 0.43 8.32
N LEU A 64 -18.41 -0.62 7.90
CA LEU A 64 -19.85 -0.66 7.95
C LEU A 64 -20.35 -0.60 9.37
N ASN A 65 -19.65 -1.24 10.26
CA ASN A 65 -20.01 -1.20 11.67
C ASN A 65 -19.76 0.16 12.25
N ALA A 66 -18.60 0.66 11.99
CA ALA A 66 -18.22 1.93 12.57
C ALA A 66 -18.96 3.06 11.95
N ALA A 67 -19.05 3.02 10.71
CA ALA A 67 -19.59 4.11 10.08
C ALA A 67 -20.98 3.94 10.05
N GLY A 68 -21.16 2.77 10.35
CA GLY A 68 -22.26 2.78 10.12
C GLY A 68 -21.91 3.69 9.14
N ALA A 69 -21.18 3.78 9.06
CA ALA A 69 -20.54 4.43 8.73
C ALA A 69 -20.28 5.08 8.26
N PRO A 70 -20.29 5.52 7.96
CA PRO A 70 -19.93 6.41 7.74
C PRO A 70 -20.28 6.88 7.56
#